data_96cfa34ca86fe75c0d70e64073f41928
#
_entry.id   96cfa34ca86fe75c0d70e64073f41928
#
_cell.length_a   1.000
_cell.length_b   1.000
_cell.length_c   1.000
_cell.angle_alpha   90.00
_cell.angle_beta   90.00
_cell.angle_gamma   90.00
#
_symmetry.space_group_name_H-M   'P 1'
#
loop_
_entity.id
_entity.type
_entity.pdbx_description
1 polymer ?
#
loop_
_entity_poly.entity_id
_entity_poly.type
_entity_poly.pdbx_seq_one_letter_code
_entity_poly.pdbx_strand_id
1 'polypeptide(L)'
;IGQLLTAAKLQSDWLRRRMPEDLQGQCSVLCDTLDETLTKVRDVSAILNPRQLTSLGLEASLRAHLLKTLTNTSVHWSLECHQRLTGIPEEMAVAAFRITQEAITNILRHAEAKNLLVCLQRLPQGLSLLISDDGLGFAPATDPGREGQRGMAGMSERIAQLGGTLTVTSEPGKGTQIEALLPWAPRALERASTKKVIH
;
A
#
# COMPACT_ATOMS: atom_id res chain seq x y z
N ILE A 1 -6.58 9.14 19.84
CA ILE A 1 -5.57 8.06 19.88
C ILE A 1 -4.32 8.51 19.14
N GLY A 2 -4.37 9.01 17.90
CA GLY A 2 -3.21 9.44 17.12
C GLY A 2 -2.35 10.51 17.81
N GLN A 3 -2.94 11.50 18.46
CA GLN A 3 -2.21 12.54 19.21
C GLN A 3 -1.43 11.97 20.40
N LEU A 4 -2.02 11.02 21.14
CA LEU A 4 -1.36 10.36 22.27
C LEU A 4 -0.16 9.53 21.83
N LEU A 5 -0.28 8.80 20.72
CA LEU A 5 0.81 8.03 20.16
C LEU A 5 1.93 8.93 19.61
N THR A 6 1.58 10.08 19.02
CA THR A 6 2.57 11.07 18.59
C THR A 6 3.34 11.65 19.77
N ALA A 7 2.65 11.95 20.88
CA ALA A 7 3.29 12.39 22.11
C ALA A 7 4.20 11.32 22.71
N ALA A 8 3.74 10.07 22.75
CA ALA A 8 4.55 8.94 23.23
C ALA A 8 5.82 8.75 22.39
N LYS A 9 5.72 8.90 21.07
CA LYS A 9 6.89 8.85 20.17
C LYS A 9 7.90 9.94 20.47
N LEU A 10 7.44 11.20 20.57
CA LEU A 10 8.32 12.32 20.89
C LEU A 10 9.04 12.12 22.23
N GLN A 11 8.35 11.58 23.23
CA GLN A 11 8.96 11.25 24.53
C GLN A 11 9.96 10.12 24.42
N SER A 12 9.68 9.07 23.64
CA SER A 12 10.60 7.96 23.41
C SER A 12 11.87 8.38 22.66
N ASP A 13 11.73 9.23 21.63
CA ASP A 13 12.87 9.81 20.91
C ASP A 13 13.73 10.72 21.81
N TRP A 14 13.09 11.47 22.71
CA TRP A 14 13.78 12.30 23.68
C TRP A 14 14.53 11.45 24.72
N LEU A 15 13.93 10.36 25.22
CA LEU A 15 14.58 9.40 26.13
C LEU A 15 15.77 8.72 25.46
N ARG A 16 15.62 8.22 24.23
CA ARG A 16 16.66 7.55 23.47
C ARG A 16 17.96 8.38 23.38
N ARG A 17 17.82 9.70 23.19
CA ARG A 17 18.97 10.63 23.10
C ARG A 17 19.71 10.84 24.43
N ARG A 18 19.12 10.43 25.55
CA ARG A 18 19.66 10.64 26.91
C ARG A 18 19.98 9.34 27.65
N MET A 19 19.64 8.21 27.05
CA MET A 19 19.97 6.91 27.64
C MET A 19 21.44 6.52 27.41
N PRO A 20 22.03 5.76 28.36
CA PRO A 20 23.31 5.09 28.17
C PRO A 20 23.32 4.21 26.91
N GLU A 21 24.48 4.03 26.29
CA GLU A 21 24.64 3.33 25.02
C GLU A 21 24.12 1.88 25.05
N ASP A 22 24.26 1.20 26.19
CA ASP A 22 23.78 -0.18 26.40
C ASP A 22 22.26 -0.32 26.35
N LEU A 23 21.50 0.74 26.60
CA LEU A 23 20.04 0.75 26.55
C LEU A 23 19.46 1.37 25.28
N GLN A 24 20.26 2.06 24.49
CA GLN A 24 19.80 2.71 23.25
C GLN A 24 19.20 1.72 22.25
N GLY A 25 19.74 0.51 22.17
CA GLY A 25 19.22 -0.53 21.29
C GLY A 25 17.77 -0.95 21.62
N GLN A 26 17.47 -1.12 22.91
CA GLN A 26 16.10 -1.45 23.35
C GLN A 26 15.12 -0.28 23.15
N CYS A 27 15.60 0.95 23.36
CA CYS A 27 14.81 2.15 23.11
C CYS A 27 14.53 2.35 21.62
N SER A 28 15.45 1.96 20.72
CA SER A 28 15.23 1.97 19.27
C SER A 28 14.07 1.05 18.87
N VAL A 29 14.06 -0.19 19.38
CA VAL A 29 12.96 -1.13 19.13
C VAL A 29 11.60 -0.57 19.58
N LEU A 30 11.56 0.12 20.72
CA LEU A 30 10.32 0.78 21.18
C LEU A 30 9.91 1.91 20.25
N CYS A 31 10.83 2.74 19.79
CA CYS A 31 10.57 3.81 18.83
C CYS A 31 10.02 3.26 17.51
N ASP A 32 10.61 2.18 17.00
CA ASP A 32 10.19 1.52 15.76
C ASP A 32 8.77 0.92 15.92
N THR A 33 8.50 0.29 17.07
CA THR A 33 7.15 -0.23 17.39
C THR A 33 6.10 0.88 17.47
N LEU A 34 6.45 2.04 18.05
CA LEU A 34 5.58 3.20 18.10
C LEU A 34 5.33 3.79 16.70
N ASP A 35 6.34 3.82 15.85
CA ASP A 35 6.20 4.28 14.47
C ASP A 35 5.31 3.35 13.64
N GLU A 36 5.49 2.05 13.79
CA GLU A 36 4.62 1.05 13.17
C GLU A 36 3.16 1.19 13.65
N THR A 37 2.98 1.35 14.96
CA THR A 37 1.65 1.54 15.57
C THR A 37 0.99 2.83 15.10
N LEU A 38 1.73 3.95 15.04
CA LEU A 38 1.26 5.23 14.51
C LEU A 38 0.83 5.10 13.04
N THR A 39 1.61 4.39 12.25
CA THR A 39 1.29 4.11 10.85
C THR A 39 0.00 3.32 10.74
N LYS A 40 -0.14 2.23 11.49
CA LYS A 40 -1.38 1.42 11.54
C LYS A 40 -2.60 2.23 12.01
N VAL A 41 -2.44 3.08 13.02
CA VAL A 41 -3.54 3.96 13.51
C VAL A 41 -3.92 5.02 12.49
N ARG A 42 -2.95 5.61 11.79
CA ARG A 42 -3.22 6.52 10.67
C ARG A 42 -3.90 5.79 9.53
N ASP A 43 -3.53 4.57 9.28
CA ASP A 43 -4.14 3.69 8.28
C ASP A 43 -5.59 3.38 8.64
N VAL A 44 -5.85 2.98 9.87
CA VAL A 44 -7.22 2.79 10.38
C VAL A 44 -8.02 4.10 10.32
N SER A 45 -7.43 5.24 10.71
CA SER A 45 -8.08 6.55 10.66
C SER A 45 -8.37 7.01 9.22
N ALA A 46 -7.53 6.65 8.27
CA ALA A 46 -7.78 6.94 6.85
C ALA A 46 -8.78 5.94 6.23
N ILE A 47 -8.90 4.71 6.76
CA ILE A 47 -10.04 3.79 6.48
C ILE A 47 -11.34 4.42 6.98
N LEU A 48 -11.30 5.14 8.11
CA LEU A 48 -12.44 5.82 8.70
C LEU A 48 -12.74 7.19 8.04
N ASN A 49 -12.01 7.60 7.00
CA ASN A 49 -12.34 8.79 6.24
C ASN A 49 -12.66 8.47 4.76
N PRO A 50 -13.67 7.60 4.50
CA PRO A 50 -14.15 7.33 3.15
C PRO A 50 -14.68 8.61 2.48
N ARG A 51 -15.00 9.65 3.26
CA ARG A 51 -15.61 10.90 2.78
C ARG A 51 -14.81 11.61 1.69
N GLN A 52 -13.47 11.54 1.72
CA GLN A 52 -12.67 12.14 0.64
C GLN A 52 -12.73 11.30 -0.65
N LEU A 53 -12.63 9.97 -0.55
CA LEU A 53 -12.77 9.08 -1.69
C LEU A 53 -14.17 9.15 -2.31
N THR A 54 -15.21 9.25 -1.45
CA THR A 54 -16.61 9.31 -1.90
C THR A 54 -16.95 10.68 -2.49
N SER A 55 -16.37 11.78 -1.98
CA SER A 55 -16.68 13.14 -2.44
C SER A 55 -15.83 13.58 -3.63
N LEU A 56 -14.54 13.24 -3.66
CA LEU A 56 -13.59 13.68 -4.70
C LEU A 56 -13.38 12.61 -5.80
N GLY A 57 -13.68 11.36 -5.51
CA GLY A 57 -13.37 10.22 -6.38
C GLY A 57 -11.94 9.73 -6.24
N LEU A 58 -11.67 8.54 -6.81
CA LEU A 58 -10.40 7.83 -6.68
C LEU A 58 -9.22 8.63 -7.29
N GLU A 59 -9.37 9.13 -8.51
CA GLU A 59 -8.31 9.85 -9.22
C GLU A 59 -7.86 11.10 -8.44
N ALA A 60 -8.81 11.96 -8.04
CA ALA A 60 -8.49 13.19 -7.33
C ALA A 60 -7.85 12.91 -5.95
N SER A 61 -8.30 11.85 -5.28
CA SER A 61 -7.74 11.42 -3.99
C SER A 61 -6.31 10.89 -4.13
N LEU A 62 -6.02 10.12 -5.17
CA LEU A 62 -4.66 9.64 -5.48
C LEU A 62 -3.74 10.80 -5.84
N ARG A 63 -4.20 11.73 -6.70
CA ARG A 63 -3.44 12.91 -7.07
C ARG A 63 -3.07 13.76 -5.86
N ALA A 64 -4.03 14.02 -4.98
CA ALA A 64 -3.79 14.76 -3.74
C ALA A 64 -2.81 14.04 -2.81
N HIS A 65 -2.90 12.70 -2.71
CA HIS A 65 -1.99 11.89 -1.91
C HIS A 65 -0.56 11.91 -2.47
N LEU A 66 -0.38 11.68 -3.77
CA LEU A 66 0.91 11.74 -4.46
C LEU A 66 1.56 13.11 -4.27
N LEU A 67 0.81 14.18 -4.54
CA LEU A 67 1.29 15.55 -4.36
C LEU A 67 1.75 15.78 -2.92
N LYS A 68 0.91 15.46 -1.93
CA LYS A 68 1.23 15.66 -0.51
C LYS A 68 2.46 14.88 -0.05
N THR A 69 2.59 13.63 -0.52
CA THR A 69 3.62 12.72 -0.01
C THR A 69 4.96 12.92 -0.72
N LEU A 70 4.96 13.31 -2.01
CA LEU A 70 6.16 13.37 -2.84
C LEU A 70 6.67 14.79 -3.10
N THR A 71 5.97 15.85 -2.64
CA THR A 71 6.36 17.25 -2.88
C THR A 71 7.79 17.59 -2.43
N ASN A 72 8.25 16.99 -1.34
CA ASN A 72 9.57 17.26 -0.75
C ASN A 72 10.57 16.12 -1.00
N THR A 73 10.36 15.34 -2.05
CA THR A 73 11.23 14.23 -2.44
C THR A 73 11.83 14.49 -3.83
N SER A 74 12.85 13.71 -4.20
CA SER A 74 13.43 13.73 -5.54
C SER A 74 12.70 12.84 -6.55
N VAL A 75 11.55 12.26 -6.17
CA VAL A 75 10.78 11.35 -7.01
C VAL A 75 9.88 12.15 -7.95
N HIS A 76 10.09 12.01 -9.24
CA HIS A 76 9.16 12.50 -10.27
C HIS A 76 8.02 11.49 -10.41
N TRP A 77 6.79 11.95 -10.33
CA TRP A 77 5.64 11.08 -10.43
C TRP A 77 4.66 11.49 -11.53
N SER A 78 4.00 10.51 -12.11
CA SER A 78 2.87 10.70 -13.02
C SER A 78 1.67 9.86 -12.56
N LEU A 79 0.48 10.41 -12.76
CA LEU A 79 -0.79 9.72 -12.56
C LEU A 79 -1.58 9.78 -13.87
N GLU A 80 -1.78 8.63 -14.48
CA GLU A 80 -2.48 8.45 -15.75
C GLU A 80 -3.83 7.77 -15.53
N CYS A 81 -4.86 8.36 -16.09
CA CYS A 81 -6.22 7.81 -16.09
C CYS A 81 -6.72 7.83 -17.53
N HIS A 82 -6.74 6.67 -18.18
CA HIS A 82 -7.12 6.58 -19.59
C HIS A 82 -8.60 6.82 -19.87
N GLN A 83 -9.43 6.79 -18.84
CA GLN A 83 -10.89 7.03 -18.94
C GLN A 83 -11.40 7.66 -17.64
N ARG A 84 -12.60 8.29 -17.71
CA ARG A 84 -13.27 8.76 -16.48
C ARG A 84 -13.57 7.60 -15.54
N LEU A 85 -13.06 7.68 -14.33
CA LEU A 85 -13.24 6.69 -13.27
C LEU A 85 -14.53 6.96 -12.49
N THR A 86 -15.67 6.98 -13.19
CA THR A 86 -17.00 7.15 -12.56
C THR A 86 -17.62 5.81 -12.20
N GLY A 87 -18.40 5.76 -11.12
CA GLY A 87 -19.14 4.57 -10.71
C GLY A 87 -18.24 3.40 -10.27
N ILE A 88 -17.04 3.69 -9.74
CA ILE A 88 -16.21 2.69 -9.12
C ILE A 88 -16.78 2.39 -7.73
N PRO A 89 -17.07 1.11 -7.38
CA PRO A 89 -17.48 0.73 -6.05
C PRO A 89 -16.51 1.23 -4.99
N GLU A 90 -17.04 1.68 -3.85
CA GLU A 90 -16.23 2.26 -2.76
C GLU A 90 -15.14 1.32 -2.28
N GLU A 91 -15.45 0.03 -2.11
CA GLU A 91 -14.50 -1.00 -1.69
C GLU A 91 -13.31 -1.12 -2.65
N MET A 92 -13.57 -1.06 -3.96
CA MET A 92 -12.52 -1.10 -4.98
C MET A 92 -11.67 0.18 -4.97
N ALA A 93 -12.31 1.35 -4.81
CA ALA A 93 -11.62 2.63 -4.71
C ALA A 93 -10.71 2.67 -3.47
N VAL A 94 -11.20 2.18 -2.34
CA VAL A 94 -10.43 2.04 -1.09
C VAL A 94 -9.25 1.09 -1.29
N ALA A 95 -9.48 -0.08 -1.90
CA ALA A 95 -8.41 -1.04 -2.14
C ALA A 95 -7.31 -0.48 -3.05
N ALA A 96 -7.69 0.13 -4.19
CA ALA A 96 -6.73 0.76 -5.12
C ALA A 96 -5.94 1.89 -4.44
N PHE A 97 -6.61 2.72 -3.66
CA PHE A 97 -5.95 3.79 -2.90
C PHE A 97 -4.94 3.24 -1.89
N ARG A 98 -5.29 2.16 -1.17
CA ARG A 98 -4.40 1.54 -0.18
C ARG A 98 -3.18 0.87 -0.80
N ILE A 99 -3.37 0.19 -1.91
CA ILE A 99 -2.24 -0.41 -2.65
C ILE A 99 -1.27 0.69 -3.08
N THR A 100 -1.79 1.81 -3.59
CA THR A 100 -0.95 2.94 -3.99
C THR A 100 -0.22 3.55 -2.79
N GLN A 101 -0.87 3.70 -1.63
CA GLN A 101 -0.22 4.19 -0.41
C GLN A 101 0.93 3.28 0.03
N GLU A 102 0.71 1.97 0.05
CA GLU A 102 1.73 0.99 0.44
C GLU A 102 2.90 1.00 -0.56
N ALA A 103 2.60 1.05 -1.86
CA ALA A 103 3.62 1.13 -2.91
C ALA A 103 4.49 2.39 -2.73
N ILE A 104 3.89 3.56 -2.52
CA ILE A 104 4.64 4.82 -2.27
C ILE A 104 5.50 4.70 -1.00
N THR A 105 4.97 4.09 0.05
CA THR A 105 5.74 3.87 1.29
C THR A 105 6.97 3.00 1.03
N ASN A 106 6.81 1.92 0.25
CA ASN A 106 7.90 1.02 -0.11
C ASN A 106 8.95 1.74 -0.99
N ILE A 107 8.50 2.56 -1.93
CA ILE A 107 9.38 3.36 -2.79
C ILE A 107 10.22 4.32 -1.93
N LEU A 108 9.60 5.06 -1.04
CA LEU A 108 10.29 6.04 -0.20
C LEU A 108 11.25 5.42 0.81
N ARG A 109 10.98 4.19 1.26
CA ARG A 109 11.81 3.50 2.25
C ARG A 109 12.93 2.68 1.65
N HIS A 110 12.73 2.14 0.44
CA HIS A 110 13.56 1.03 -0.02
C HIS A 110 14.04 1.14 -1.46
N ALA A 111 13.38 1.95 -2.32
CA ALA A 111 13.60 1.84 -3.75
C ALA A 111 14.67 2.80 -4.29
N GLU A 112 14.93 3.94 -3.64
CA GLU A 112 15.79 5.00 -4.20
C GLU A 112 15.37 5.41 -5.64
N ALA A 113 14.09 5.28 -5.94
CA ALA A 113 13.53 5.55 -7.26
C ALA A 113 13.58 7.03 -7.63
N LYS A 114 13.75 7.31 -8.90
CA LYS A 114 13.65 8.66 -9.47
C LYS A 114 12.31 8.92 -10.11
N ASN A 115 11.67 7.90 -10.64
CA ASN A 115 10.41 8.01 -11.35
C ASN A 115 9.39 7.01 -10.78
N LEU A 116 8.14 7.46 -10.67
CA LEU A 116 6.98 6.69 -10.26
C LEU A 116 5.85 6.93 -11.25
N LEU A 117 5.33 5.87 -11.85
CA LEU A 117 4.11 5.87 -12.64
C LEU A 117 2.98 5.19 -11.85
N VAL A 118 1.84 5.85 -11.77
CA VAL A 118 0.57 5.25 -11.34
C VAL A 118 -0.41 5.35 -12.49
N CYS A 119 -0.91 4.23 -12.97
CA CYS A 119 -1.87 4.19 -14.07
C CYS A 119 -3.15 3.47 -13.64
N LEU A 120 -4.30 4.08 -13.93
CA LEU A 120 -5.62 3.54 -13.68
C LEU A 120 -6.36 3.39 -14.99
N GLN A 121 -6.93 2.21 -15.19
CA GLN A 121 -7.72 1.93 -16.40
C GLN A 121 -9.00 1.19 -16.05
N ARG A 122 -10.12 1.68 -16.61
CA ARG A 122 -11.39 0.97 -16.56
C ARG A 122 -11.43 -0.07 -17.67
N LEU A 123 -11.39 -1.34 -17.32
CA LEU A 123 -11.51 -2.46 -18.27
C LEU A 123 -12.93 -3.04 -18.23
N PRO A 124 -13.37 -3.78 -19.26
CA PRO A 124 -14.66 -4.47 -19.25
C PRO A 124 -14.84 -5.40 -18.04
N GLN A 125 -13.77 -6.05 -17.59
CA GLN A 125 -13.76 -7.02 -16.48
C GLN A 125 -13.54 -6.39 -15.10
N GLY A 126 -13.03 -5.15 -15.00
CA GLY A 126 -12.70 -4.55 -13.71
C GLY A 126 -11.90 -3.26 -13.80
N LEU A 127 -11.47 -2.77 -12.66
CA LEU A 127 -10.51 -1.67 -12.54
C LEU A 127 -9.08 -2.25 -12.54
N SER A 128 -8.27 -1.82 -13.49
CA SER A 128 -6.82 -2.09 -13.52
C SER A 128 -6.07 -0.95 -12.84
N LEU A 129 -5.12 -1.30 -11.98
CA LEU A 129 -4.16 -0.40 -11.35
C LEU A 129 -2.76 -0.93 -11.64
N LEU A 130 -1.92 -0.09 -12.24
CA LEU A 130 -0.51 -0.32 -12.45
C LEU A 130 0.28 0.71 -11.65
N ILE A 131 1.27 0.27 -10.89
CA ILE A 131 2.23 1.13 -10.20
C ILE A 131 3.62 0.64 -10.59
N SER A 132 4.47 1.53 -11.08
CA SER A 132 5.82 1.18 -11.52
C SER A 132 6.83 2.22 -11.04
N ASP A 133 7.94 1.77 -10.48
CA ASP A 133 9.09 2.59 -10.14
C ASP A 133 10.36 2.09 -10.85
N ASP A 134 11.34 2.97 -10.99
CA ASP A 134 12.66 2.71 -11.57
C ASP A 134 13.75 2.53 -10.52
N GLY A 135 13.39 2.14 -9.31
CA GLY A 135 14.31 2.04 -8.18
C GLY A 135 15.20 0.81 -8.18
N LEU A 136 15.77 0.51 -7.00
CA LEU A 136 16.69 -0.60 -6.82
C LEU A 136 16.06 -1.97 -7.09
N GLY A 137 14.75 -2.09 -6.99
CA GLY A 137 14.08 -3.37 -7.06
C GLY A 137 14.56 -4.35 -5.99
N PHE A 138 14.11 -5.59 -6.08
CA PHE A 138 14.51 -6.68 -5.18
C PHE A 138 14.39 -8.04 -5.86
N ALA A 139 15.19 -8.99 -5.39
CA ALA A 139 15.01 -10.39 -5.77
C ALA A 139 13.79 -10.97 -5.05
N PRO A 140 12.99 -11.85 -5.70
CA PRO A 140 11.96 -12.60 -5.02
C PRO A 140 12.56 -13.32 -3.82
N ALA A 141 12.12 -12.96 -2.60
CA ALA A 141 12.74 -13.49 -1.40
C ALA A 141 12.27 -14.92 -1.15
N THR A 142 13.23 -15.80 -0.91
CA THR A 142 12.98 -17.16 -0.43
C THR A 142 12.65 -17.21 1.07
N ASP A 143 12.78 -16.08 1.79
CA ASP A 143 12.59 -16.01 3.25
C ASP A 143 11.38 -15.13 3.63
N PRO A 144 10.33 -15.71 4.28
CA PRO A 144 9.08 -15.02 4.60
C PRO A 144 9.16 -13.94 5.71
N GLY A 145 10.34 -13.61 6.22
CA GLY A 145 10.53 -12.71 7.36
C GLY A 145 10.91 -11.25 7.07
N ARG A 146 11.19 -10.86 5.82
CA ARG A 146 11.62 -9.49 5.49
C ARG A 146 10.48 -8.47 5.58
N GLU A 147 10.77 -7.28 6.10
CA GLU A 147 9.81 -6.18 6.34
C GLU A 147 8.96 -5.80 5.11
N GLY A 148 9.51 -5.81 3.90
CA GLY A 148 8.76 -5.52 2.66
C GLY A 148 7.73 -6.58 2.29
N GLN A 149 7.83 -7.82 2.79
CA GLN A 149 6.88 -8.90 2.46
C GLN A 149 5.55 -8.77 3.18
N ARG A 150 5.51 -8.17 4.38
CA ARG A 150 4.25 -7.94 5.12
C ARG A 150 3.33 -6.97 4.38
N GLY A 151 3.88 -5.91 3.81
CA GLY A 151 3.13 -4.95 3.00
C GLY A 151 2.55 -5.59 1.74
N MET A 152 3.36 -6.40 1.03
CA MET A 152 2.91 -7.12 -0.17
C MET A 152 1.86 -8.18 0.14
N ALA A 153 2.01 -8.93 1.23
CA ALA A 153 1.01 -9.90 1.69
C ALA A 153 -0.32 -9.21 2.00
N GLY A 154 -0.30 -8.06 2.69
CA GLY A 154 -1.48 -7.27 3.00
C GLY A 154 -2.17 -6.70 1.75
N MET A 155 -1.41 -6.30 0.72
CA MET A 155 -1.97 -5.90 -0.57
C MET A 155 -2.65 -7.08 -1.27
N SER A 156 -1.99 -8.24 -1.33
CA SER A 156 -2.53 -9.45 -1.97
C SER A 156 -3.80 -9.93 -1.30
N GLU A 157 -3.84 -9.96 0.04
CA GLU A 157 -5.03 -10.36 0.80
C GLU A 157 -6.23 -9.43 0.53
N ARG A 158 -5.99 -8.12 0.51
CA ARG A 158 -7.02 -7.11 0.23
C ARG A 158 -7.64 -7.27 -1.15
N ILE A 159 -6.81 -7.52 -2.15
CA ILE A 159 -7.27 -7.75 -3.52
C ILE A 159 -8.03 -9.07 -3.63
N ALA A 160 -7.54 -10.13 -2.98
CA ALA A 160 -8.20 -11.45 -2.98
C ALA A 160 -9.59 -11.39 -2.34
N GLN A 161 -9.79 -10.59 -1.28
CA GLN A 161 -11.10 -10.38 -0.65
C GLN A 161 -12.13 -9.78 -1.62
N LEU A 162 -11.68 -9.02 -2.61
CA LEU A 162 -12.54 -8.47 -3.68
C LEU A 162 -12.62 -9.38 -4.92
N GLY A 163 -12.05 -10.59 -4.85
CA GLY A 163 -12.01 -11.53 -5.98
C GLY A 163 -11.06 -11.11 -7.11
N GLY A 164 -10.18 -10.17 -6.83
CA GLY A 164 -9.19 -9.65 -7.78
C GLY A 164 -7.87 -10.41 -7.76
N THR A 165 -6.92 -9.93 -8.56
CA THR A 165 -5.57 -10.47 -8.65
C THR A 165 -4.53 -9.36 -8.45
N LEU A 166 -3.43 -9.68 -7.78
CA LEU A 166 -2.27 -8.81 -7.62
C LEU A 166 -1.03 -9.56 -8.11
N THR A 167 -0.25 -8.91 -8.95
CA THR A 167 1.05 -9.40 -9.42
C THR A 167 2.11 -8.36 -9.07
N VAL A 168 3.21 -8.79 -8.47
CA VAL A 168 4.38 -7.95 -8.20
C VAL A 168 5.56 -8.52 -8.95
N THR A 169 6.14 -7.71 -9.82
CA THR A 169 7.34 -8.04 -10.59
C THR A 169 8.45 -7.09 -10.17
N SER A 170 9.57 -7.63 -9.71
CA SER A 170 10.74 -6.83 -9.33
C SER A 170 12.01 -7.59 -9.62
N GLU A 171 13.03 -6.86 -10.10
CA GLU A 171 14.37 -7.39 -10.33
C GLU A 171 15.39 -6.38 -9.78
N PRO A 172 16.49 -6.84 -9.17
CA PRO A 172 17.55 -5.95 -8.72
C PRO A 172 18.05 -5.02 -9.83
N GLY A 173 18.03 -3.71 -9.57
CA GLY A 173 18.45 -2.67 -10.50
C GLY A 173 17.44 -2.32 -11.60
N LYS A 174 16.24 -2.90 -11.60
CA LYS A 174 15.20 -2.62 -12.62
C LYS A 174 13.90 -2.06 -12.04
N GLY A 175 13.87 -1.77 -10.74
CA GLY A 175 12.68 -1.25 -10.07
C GLY A 175 11.63 -2.31 -9.75
N THR A 176 10.43 -1.84 -9.48
CA THR A 176 9.29 -2.69 -9.11
C THR A 176 8.04 -2.29 -9.90
N GLN A 177 7.29 -3.30 -10.32
CA GLN A 177 5.98 -3.14 -10.94
C GLN A 177 4.93 -3.92 -10.15
N ILE A 178 3.84 -3.25 -9.81
CA ILE A 178 2.68 -3.80 -9.13
C ILE A 178 1.49 -3.66 -10.06
N GLU A 179 0.87 -4.78 -10.42
CA GLU A 179 -0.33 -4.84 -11.23
C GLU A 179 -1.47 -5.42 -10.40
N ALA A 180 -2.59 -4.71 -10.33
CA ALA A 180 -3.79 -5.17 -9.66
C ALA A 180 -4.98 -5.09 -10.60
N LEU A 181 -5.79 -6.16 -10.62
CA LEU A 181 -7.09 -6.18 -11.29
C LEU A 181 -8.18 -6.41 -10.24
N LEU A 182 -9.09 -5.44 -10.12
CA LEU A 182 -10.25 -5.48 -9.24
C LEU A 182 -11.49 -5.70 -10.11
N PRO A 183 -12.15 -6.87 -10.06
CA PRO A 183 -13.29 -7.17 -10.92
C PRO A 183 -14.55 -6.40 -10.49
N TRP A 184 -15.40 -5.99 -11.46
CA TRP A 184 -16.66 -5.28 -11.16
C TRP A 184 -17.63 -6.10 -10.32
N ALA A 185 -17.59 -7.41 -10.45
CA ALA A 185 -18.29 -8.35 -9.58
C ALA A 185 -17.27 -9.32 -8.98
N PRO A 186 -17.38 -9.67 -7.69
CA PRO A 186 -16.52 -10.69 -7.12
C PRO A 186 -16.65 -11.95 -7.95
N ARG A 187 -15.53 -12.54 -8.38
CA ARG A 187 -15.55 -13.90 -8.94
C ARG A 187 -16.18 -14.79 -7.89
N ALA A 188 -17.34 -15.35 -8.18
CA ALA A 188 -17.90 -16.41 -7.36
C ALA A 188 -16.82 -17.48 -7.24
N LEU A 189 -16.31 -17.69 -6.02
CA LEU A 189 -15.45 -18.83 -5.74
C LEU A 189 -16.23 -20.04 -6.21
N GLU A 190 -15.80 -20.70 -7.27
CA GLU A 190 -16.32 -22.01 -7.66
C GLU A 190 -16.11 -22.91 -6.44
N ARG A 191 -17.17 -23.04 -5.65
CA ARG A 191 -17.25 -24.10 -4.64
C ARG A 191 -17.16 -25.38 -5.44
N ALA A 192 -16.02 -26.04 -5.36
CA ALA A 192 -15.85 -27.40 -5.83
C ALA A 192 -17.03 -28.22 -5.28
N SER A 193 -18.04 -28.43 -6.10
CA SER A 193 -19.11 -29.37 -5.84
C SER A 193 -18.50 -30.75 -5.90
N THR A 194 -18.02 -31.21 -4.75
CA THR A 194 -17.77 -32.63 -4.54
C THR A 194 -19.13 -33.34 -4.58
N LYS A 195 -19.56 -33.66 -5.79
CA LYS A 195 -20.65 -34.63 -5.99
C LYS A 195 -20.17 -35.97 -5.42
N LYS A 196 -20.60 -36.26 -4.22
CA LYS A 196 -20.53 -37.58 -3.62
C LYS A 196 -21.45 -38.48 -4.43
N VAL A 197 -20.89 -39.25 -5.35
CA VAL A 197 -21.59 -40.36 -5.99
C VAL A 197 -21.71 -41.43 -4.94
N ILE A 198 -22.89 -41.66 -4.44
CA ILE A 198 -23.25 -42.82 -3.65
C ILE A 198 -23.73 -43.89 -4.63
N HIS A 199 -22.99 -44.99 -4.67
CA HIS A 199 -23.48 -46.27 -5.20
C HIS A 199 -23.89 -47.13 -4.01
#